data_cd2b84c0080f1ad4e7fb96f073ec7a89
#
_entry.id   cd2b84c0080f1ad4e7fb96f073ec7a89
#
_cell.length_a   1.000
_cell.length_b   1.000
_cell.length_c   1.000
_cell.angle_alpha   90.00
_cell.angle_beta   90.00
_cell.angle_gamma   90.00
#
_symmetry.space_group_name_H-M   'P 1'
#
loop_
_entity.id
_entity.type
_entity.pdbx_description
1 polymer ?
#
loop_
_entity_poly.entity_id
_entity_poly.type
_entity_poly.pdbx_seq_one_letter_code
_entity_poly.pdbx_strand_id
1 'polypeptide(L)'
;KREGAMQMPIDFSVILENGDTLKYYIPNTWFNKNETAGNNPQGRLDRTYFENVISLPKWYGWDKLNETYVAQITTTQKIKDVIIDPSYRLADVDLLNNSWKCPVEWSFDSKVANYNDWKNYTMNWRPEIWGKAYDGLKLGVHFNGDYFGYKHKLEFTTWYNSGIGQGLLYEPDFTISDDNG
;
A
#
# COMPACT_ATOMS: atom_id res chain seq x y z
N LYS A 1 9.25 -9.22 -9.51
CA LYS A 1 8.73 -10.46 -10.13
C LYS A 1 7.53 -10.09 -11.00
N ARG A 2 7.45 -10.67 -12.21
CA ARG A 2 6.31 -10.48 -13.09
C ARG A 2 5.25 -11.57 -12.84
N GLU A 3 4.00 -11.18 -12.73
CA GLU A 3 2.87 -12.09 -12.58
C GLU A 3 1.96 -12.13 -13.81
N GLY A 4 1.90 -11.02 -14.57
CA GLY A 4 1.11 -10.92 -15.79
C GLY A 4 1.86 -11.25 -17.07
N ALA A 5 1.14 -11.27 -18.20
CA ALA A 5 1.70 -11.55 -19.54
C ALA A 5 2.25 -10.29 -20.25
N MET A 6 1.91 -9.10 -19.76
CA MET A 6 2.30 -7.86 -20.44
C MET A 6 3.79 -7.56 -20.26
N GLN A 7 4.44 -7.24 -21.36
CA GLN A 7 5.87 -6.93 -21.41
C GLN A 7 6.05 -5.41 -21.56
N MET A 8 6.41 -4.73 -20.48
CA MET A 8 6.66 -3.30 -20.49
C MET A 8 8.04 -3.00 -19.88
N PRO A 9 8.75 -1.96 -20.36
CA PRO A 9 9.95 -1.51 -19.69
C PRO A 9 9.59 -1.01 -18.29
N ILE A 10 10.49 -1.20 -17.33
CA ILE A 10 10.25 -0.85 -15.93
C ILE A 10 11.12 0.32 -15.54
N ASP A 11 10.48 1.39 -15.09
CA ASP A 11 11.14 2.50 -14.43
C ASP A 11 11.05 2.30 -12.92
N PHE A 12 12.10 2.60 -12.17
CA PHE A 12 12.03 2.65 -10.72
C PHE A 12 12.95 3.73 -10.15
N SER A 13 12.60 4.21 -8.99
CA SER A 13 13.34 5.23 -8.27
C SER A 13 13.82 4.71 -6.93
N VAL A 14 15.05 5.03 -6.58
CA VAL A 14 15.64 4.76 -5.27
C VAL A 14 15.77 6.08 -4.53
N ILE A 15 15.10 6.20 -3.41
CA ILE A 15 15.12 7.37 -2.55
C ILE A 15 16.15 7.13 -1.45
N LEU A 16 17.10 8.02 -1.31
CA LEU A 16 18.14 7.98 -0.30
C LEU A 16 17.72 8.74 0.98
N GLU A 17 18.38 8.47 2.10
CA GLU A 17 18.08 9.16 3.37
C GLU A 17 18.31 10.67 3.32
N ASN A 18 19.22 11.15 2.47
CA ASN A 18 19.48 12.58 2.26
C ASN A 18 18.43 13.28 1.40
N GLY A 19 17.43 12.54 0.87
CA GLY A 19 16.37 13.05 0.00
C GLY A 19 16.69 12.99 -1.50
N ASP A 20 17.90 12.61 -1.89
CA ASP A 20 18.24 12.41 -3.30
C ASP A 20 17.48 11.24 -3.89
N THR A 21 17.13 11.36 -5.17
CA THR A 21 16.41 10.32 -5.90
C THR A 21 17.23 9.87 -7.10
N LEU A 22 17.59 8.60 -7.11
CA LEU A 22 18.24 7.96 -8.24
C LEU A 22 17.18 7.26 -9.10
N LYS A 23 17.15 7.57 -10.39
CA LYS A 23 16.19 7.03 -11.33
C LYS A 23 16.85 5.96 -12.19
N TYR A 24 16.21 4.80 -12.26
CA TYR A 24 16.68 3.65 -13.03
C TYR A 24 15.66 3.21 -14.07
N TYR A 25 16.15 2.62 -15.12
CA TYR A 25 15.34 2.10 -16.22
C TYR A 25 15.81 0.70 -16.62
N ILE A 26 14.89 -0.26 -16.64
CA ILE A 26 15.13 -1.62 -17.12
C ILE A 26 14.48 -1.76 -18.50
N PRO A 27 15.27 -1.80 -19.59
CA PRO A 27 14.73 -1.99 -20.91
C PRO A 27 14.23 -3.43 -21.09
N ASN A 28 13.17 -3.58 -21.87
CA ASN A 28 12.75 -4.88 -22.36
C ASN A 28 13.34 -5.15 -23.76
N THR A 29 13.05 -6.32 -24.35
CA THR A 29 13.56 -6.69 -25.67
C THR A 29 12.95 -5.89 -26.83
N TRP A 30 11.77 -5.30 -26.63
CA TRP A 30 10.99 -4.62 -27.67
C TRP A 30 11.17 -3.10 -27.66
N PHE A 31 11.30 -2.51 -26.48
CA PHE A 31 11.40 -1.06 -26.31
C PHE A 31 12.76 -0.70 -25.73
N ASN A 32 13.65 -0.22 -26.59
CA ASN A 32 14.94 0.32 -26.21
C ASN A 32 14.83 1.84 -26.24
N LYS A 33 14.82 2.48 -25.08
CA LYS A 33 15.10 3.92 -25.04
C LYS A 33 16.59 4.08 -25.35
N ASN A 34 16.93 4.37 -26.59
CA ASN A 34 18.31 4.70 -26.92
C ASN A 34 18.67 6.00 -26.21
N GLU A 35 19.75 6.01 -25.47
CA GLU A 35 20.33 7.20 -24.83
C GLU A 35 20.69 8.31 -25.84
N THR A 36 20.69 8.01 -27.11
CA THR A 36 20.89 8.92 -28.23
C THR A 36 19.64 9.71 -28.63
N ALA A 37 18.68 9.90 -27.73
CA ALA A 37 17.53 10.79 -28.01
C ALA A 37 17.90 12.28 -28.15
N GLY A 38 19.20 12.61 -28.19
CA GLY A 38 19.68 13.97 -28.45
C GLY A 38 19.37 14.50 -29.85
N ASN A 39 19.00 13.67 -30.83
CA ASN A 39 18.84 14.07 -32.22
C ASN A 39 17.52 13.65 -32.90
N ASN A 40 16.45 13.44 -32.16
CA ASN A 40 15.15 13.23 -32.81
C ASN A 40 14.29 14.49 -32.75
N PRO A 41 14.20 15.28 -33.85
CA PRO A 41 13.49 16.56 -33.88
C PRO A 41 11.96 16.46 -33.81
N GLN A 42 11.40 15.25 -33.79
CA GLN A 42 9.94 15.01 -33.80
C GLN A 42 9.39 14.36 -32.53
N GLY A 43 10.23 13.98 -31.58
CA GLY A 43 9.81 13.37 -30.32
C GLY A 43 9.53 14.43 -29.26
N ARG A 44 8.30 14.89 -29.16
CA ARG A 44 7.78 15.73 -28.06
C ARG A 44 7.60 14.89 -26.78
N LEU A 45 8.67 14.23 -26.35
CA LEU A 45 8.74 13.59 -25.04
C LEU A 45 9.35 14.63 -24.09
N ASP A 46 8.69 14.82 -22.97
CA ASP A 46 9.12 15.71 -21.91
C ASP A 46 10.57 15.40 -21.53
N ARG A 47 11.50 16.23 -21.97
CA ARG A 47 12.95 16.04 -21.79
C ARG A 47 13.34 16.02 -20.31
N THR A 48 12.57 16.65 -19.45
CA THR A 48 12.85 16.77 -18.02
C THR A 48 12.76 15.45 -17.26
N TYR A 49 11.99 14.48 -17.79
CA TYR A 49 11.84 13.18 -17.14
C TYR A 49 13.05 12.27 -17.34
N PHE A 50 13.81 12.44 -18.43
CA PHE A 50 14.92 11.55 -18.81
C PHE A 50 16.30 12.08 -18.42
N GLU A 51 16.38 13.26 -17.83
CA GLU A 51 17.63 13.75 -17.27
C GLU A 51 18.01 12.93 -16.04
N ASN A 52 19.21 12.34 -16.10
CA ASN A 52 19.79 11.52 -15.02
C ASN A 52 19.12 10.16 -14.76
N VAL A 53 18.61 9.47 -15.79
CA VAL A 53 18.14 8.09 -15.67
C VAL A 53 19.27 7.12 -16.02
N ILE A 54 19.56 6.20 -15.09
CA ILE A 54 20.57 5.15 -15.27
C ILE A 54 19.92 3.94 -15.93
N SER A 55 20.39 3.57 -17.13
CA SER A 55 19.89 2.38 -17.81
C SER A 55 20.60 1.13 -17.28
N LEU A 56 19.82 0.16 -16.85
CA LEU A 56 20.29 -1.14 -16.40
C LEU A 56 20.37 -2.15 -17.58
N PRO A 57 21.03 -3.29 -17.39
CA PRO A 57 21.02 -4.35 -18.41
C PRO A 57 19.61 -4.79 -18.77
N LYS A 58 19.43 -5.15 -20.05
CA LYS A 58 18.13 -5.63 -20.54
C LYS A 58 17.65 -6.85 -19.78
N TRP A 59 16.36 -6.87 -19.45
CA TRP A 59 15.74 -8.06 -18.92
C TRP A 59 15.26 -8.97 -20.04
N TYR A 60 15.96 -10.08 -20.25
CA TYR A 60 15.60 -11.09 -21.25
C TYR A 60 14.56 -12.09 -20.78
N GLY A 61 14.04 -11.94 -19.59
CA GLY A 61 13.19 -12.87 -18.89
C GLY A 61 11.70 -12.59 -18.96
N TRP A 62 11.23 -11.91 -19.97
CA TRP A 62 9.81 -11.72 -20.18
C TRP A 62 9.06 -12.98 -20.63
N ASP A 63 9.79 -14.06 -20.86
CA ASP A 63 9.24 -15.39 -21.04
C ASP A 63 9.09 -16.13 -19.70
N LYS A 64 8.63 -17.37 -19.78
CA LYS A 64 8.38 -18.19 -18.55
C LYS A 64 9.66 -18.63 -17.83
N LEU A 65 10.84 -18.42 -18.40
CA LEU A 65 12.10 -18.93 -17.85
C LEU A 65 12.72 -18.01 -16.80
N ASN A 66 12.54 -16.70 -16.92
CA ASN A 66 13.14 -15.71 -16.02
C ASN A 66 12.10 -14.69 -15.53
N GLU A 67 11.25 -15.08 -14.60
CA GLU A 67 10.19 -14.23 -14.06
C GLU A 67 10.71 -13.12 -13.12
N THR A 68 11.96 -13.18 -12.71
CA THR A 68 12.58 -12.25 -11.76
C THR A 68 13.78 -11.52 -12.37
N TYR A 69 13.90 -10.26 -12.05
CA TYR A 69 15.07 -9.44 -12.34
C TYR A 69 15.71 -8.97 -11.05
N VAL A 70 17.03 -9.13 -10.93
CA VAL A 70 17.78 -8.66 -9.77
C VAL A 70 18.64 -7.48 -10.20
N ALA A 71 18.31 -6.29 -9.74
CA ALA A 71 19.10 -5.09 -9.92
C ALA A 71 20.13 -4.97 -8.79
N GLN A 72 21.42 -4.88 -9.14
CA GLN A 72 22.49 -4.57 -8.20
C GLN A 72 22.79 -3.08 -8.27
N ILE A 73 22.61 -2.37 -7.15
CA ILE A 73 22.79 -0.93 -7.05
C ILE A 73 23.81 -0.64 -5.98
N THR A 74 24.81 0.14 -6.32
CA THR A 74 25.80 0.64 -5.35
C THR A 74 25.47 2.09 -5.03
N THR A 75 25.22 2.36 -3.75
CA THR A 75 24.93 3.70 -3.26
C THR A 75 25.91 4.07 -2.14
N THR A 76 26.23 5.34 -2.03
CA THR A 76 27.07 5.87 -0.94
C THR A 76 26.25 6.17 0.32
N GLN A 77 24.95 6.30 0.18
CA GLN A 77 24.00 6.62 1.24
C GLN A 77 23.05 5.45 1.47
N LYS A 78 22.45 5.40 2.64
CA LYS A 78 21.40 4.40 2.92
C LYS A 78 20.16 4.65 2.10
N ILE A 79 19.55 3.56 1.67
CA ILE A 79 18.28 3.58 0.93
C ILE A 79 17.13 3.77 1.93
N LYS A 80 16.32 4.80 1.69
CA LYS A 80 15.12 5.10 2.48
C LYS A 80 13.91 4.35 1.91
N ASP A 81 13.77 4.34 0.58
CA ASP A 81 12.68 3.68 -0.11
C ASP A 81 13.03 3.35 -1.56
N VAL A 82 12.31 2.39 -2.14
CA VAL A 82 12.39 2.02 -3.55
C VAL A 82 10.99 1.99 -4.11
N ILE A 83 10.74 2.75 -5.17
CA ILE A 83 9.43 2.87 -5.81
C ILE A 83 9.52 2.40 -7.25
N ILE A 84 8.76 1.38 -7.60
CA ILE A 84 8.58 0.89 -8.98
C ILE A 84 7.51 1.73 -9.65
N ASP A 85 7.75 2.11 -10.90
CA ASP A 85 6.85 2.94 -11.70
C ASP A 85 6.32 4.19 -10.98
N PRO A 86 7.20 5.11 -10.56
CA PRO A 86 6.79 6.33 -9.83
C PRO A 86 5.85 7.22 -10.63
N SER A 87 5.73 6.98 -11.93
CA SER A 87 4.86 7.74 -12.85
C SER A 87 3.52 7.07 -13.15
N TYR A 88 3.26 5.88 -12.57
CA TYR A 88 2.02 5.10 -12.75
C TYR A 88 1.67 4.83 -14.23
N ARG A 89 2.68 4.47 -15.02
CA ARG A 89 2.52 4.18 -16.46
C ARG A 89 2.41 2.70 -16.78
N LEU A 90 2.77 1.84 -15.85
CA LEU A 90 2.60 0.40 -15.99
C LEU A 90 1.13 0.01 -15.77
N ALA A 91 0.67 -0.98 -16.52
CA ALA A 91 -0.62 -1.60 -16.28
C ALA A 91 -0.50 -2.58 -15.09
N ASP A 92 -0.38 -2.02 -13.90
CA ASP A 92 -0.27 -2.77 -12.66
C ASP A 92 -1.62 -2.83 -11.94
N VAL A 93 -1.97 -4.01 -11.45
CA VAL A 93 -3.23 -4.26 -10.73
C VAL A 93 -3.08 -4.15 -9.22
N ASP A 94 -1.85 -4.00 -8.73
CA ASP A 94 -1.56 -3.89 -7.30
C ASP A 94 -0.41 -2.91 -7.06
N LEU A 95 -0.76 -1.65 -6.85
CA LEU A 95 0.22 -0.59 -6.63
C LEU A 95 0.80 -0.58 -5.21
N LEU A 96 0.21 -1.34 -4.27
CA LEU A 96 0.73 -1.41 -2.89
C LEU A 96 2.11 -2.08 -2.83
N ASN A 97 2.39 -2.98 -3.78
CA ASN A 97 3.67 -3.68 -3.85
C ASN A 97 4.75 -2.92 -4.62
N ASN A 98 4.43 -1.77 -5.20
CA ASN A 98 5.36 -0.94 -5.95
C ASN A 98 6.31 -0.12 -5.08
N SER A 99 6.04 0.00 -3.80
CA SER A 99 6.90 0.68 -2.83
C SER A 99 7.41 -0.32 -1.78
N TRP A 100 8.64 -0.12 -1.31
CA TRP A 100 9.17 -0.94 -0.22
C TRP A 100 8.34 -0.77 1.06
N LYS A 101 7.86 0.44 1.30
CA LYS A 101 6.93 0.74 2.39
C LYS A 101 5.52 0.81 1.81
N CYS A 102 4.62 -0.05 2.29
CA CYS A 102 3.22 0.03 1.91
C CYS A 102 2.68 1.44 2.20
N PRO A 103 2.21 2.17 1.19
CA PRO A 103 1.66 3.50 1.39
C PRO A 103 0.29 3.39 2.06
N VAL A 104 0.16 3.94 3.28
CA VAL A 104 -1.10 3.95 4.05
C VAL A 104 -1.59 5.37 4.18
N GLU A 105 -2.83 5.60 3.77
CA GLU A 105 -3.54 6.86 3.92
C GLU A 105 -4.59 6.74 5.03
N TRP A 106 -4.55 7.67 5.99
CA TRP A 106 -5.49 7.72 7.10
C TRP A 106 -6.58 8.75 6.83
N SER A 107 -7.82 8.34 6.96
CA SER A 107 -8.96 9.23 6.80
C SER A 107 -10.05 8.98 7.84
N PHE A 108 -11.02 9.88 7.91
CA PHE A 108 -12.17 9.73 8.78
C PHE A 108 -13.23 8.87 8.10
N ASP A 109 -13.75 7.86 8.81
CA ASP A 109 -14.82 7.00 8.31
C ASP A 109 -16.17 7.75 8.37
N SER A 110 -16.71 8.12 7.22
CA SER A 110 -18.00 8.83 7.10
C SER A 110 -19.21 7.92 7.26
N LYS A 111 -19.05 6.59 7.26
CA LYS A 111 -20.13 5.57 7.19
C LYS A 111 -20.98 5.58 5.92
N VAL A 112 -20.92 6.65 5.14
CA VAL A 112 -21.79 6.84 3.96
C VAL A 112 -21.02 6.66 2.66
N ALA A 113 -19.87 7.34 2.56
CA ALA A 113 -19.03 7.28 1.38
C ALA A 113 -17.57 7.48 1.80
N ASN A 114 -16.80 6.44 1.72
CA ASN A 114 -15.35 6.49 1.84
C ASN A 114 -14.77 6.38 0.43
N TYR A 115 -13.92 7.33 0.06
CA TYR A 115 -13.24 7.30 -1.22
C TYR A 115 -11.94 6.52 -1.07
N ASN A 116 -11.83 5.43 -1.81
CA ASN A 116 -10.63 4.61 -1.81
C ASN A 116 -9.69 5.08 -2.91
N ASP A 117 -8.46 5.40 -2.54
CA ASP A 117 -7.41 5.66 -3.52
C ASP A 117 -6.82 4.33 -4.00
N TRP A 118 -6.58 4.23 -5.30
CA TRP A 118 -5.95 3.06 -5.90
C TRP A 118 -4.42 3.01 -5.70
N LYS A 119 -3.83 4.10 -5.21
CA LYS A 119 -2.39 4.22 -4.93
C LYS A 119 -2.01 3.82 -3.51
N ASN A 120 -2.95 3.94 -2.58
CA ASN A 120 -2.70 3.80 -1.16
C ASN A 120 -3.64 2.75 -0.55
N TYR A 121 -3.17 2.12 0.51
CA TYR A 121 -4.04 1.39 1.41
C TYR A 121 -4.80 2.40 2.27
N THR A 122 -6.11 2.42 2.19
CA THR A 122 -6.92 3.38 2.93
C THR A 122 -7.27 2.82 4.30
N MET A 123 -6.92 3.55 5.36
CA MET A 123 -7.28 3.23 6.73
C MET A 123 -8.22 4.31 7.27
N ASN A 124 -9.49 3.99 7.36
CA ASN A 124 -10.51 4.86 7.91
C ASN A 124 -10.69 4.62 9.40
N TRP A 125 -10.92 5.66 10.16
CA TRP A 125 -11.19 5.56 11.58
C TRP A 125 -12.34 6.46 11.99
N ARG A 126 -13.08 6.06 13.03
CA ARG A 126 -14.11 6.90 13.65
C ARG A 126 -14.22 6.60 15.14
N PRO A 127 -14.55 7.61 15.96
CA PRO A 127 -14.96 7.35 17.32
C PRO A 127 -16.34 6.70 17.33
N GLU A 128 -16.56 5.79 18.27
CA GLU A 128 -17.85 5.20 18.52
C GLU A 128 -18.25 5.42 19.98
N ILE A 129 -19.45 5.95 20.20
CA ILE A 129 -20.00 6.20 21.52
C ILE A 129 -21.31 5.44 21.62
N TRP A 130 -21.38 4.60 22.61
CA TRP A 130 -22.56 3.80 22.87
C TRP A 130 -22.93 3.86 24.36
N GLY A 131 -24.22 4.01 24.65
CA GLY A 131 -24.73 4.04 26.02
C GLY A 131 -25.83 3.02 26.23
N LYS A 132 -25.74 2.26 27.31
CA LYS A 132 -26.82 1.38 27.79
C LYS A 132 -27.01 1.61 29.27
N ALA A 133 -28.28 1.51 29.73
CA ALA A 133 -28.63 1.76 31.12
C ALA A 133 -27.89 0.86 32.13
N TYR A 134 -27.58 -0.37 31.73
CA TYR A 134 -26.90 -1.36 32.59
C TYR A 134 -25.38 -1.35 32.45
N ASP A 135 -24.85 -1.07 31.23
CA ASP A 135 -23.42 -1.17 30.93
C ASP A 135 -22.69 0.18 31.09
N GLY A 136 -23.41 1.26 31.33
CA GLY A 136 -22.85 2.60 31.35
C GLY A 136 -22.46 3.11 29.95
N LEU A 137 -21.46 3.97 29.92
CA LEU A 137 -20.94 4.56 28.69
C LEU A 137 -19.82 3.71 28.12
N LYS A 138 -19.94 3.31 26.86
CA LYS A 138 -18.90 2.66 26.08
C LYS A 138 -18.29 3.66 25.12
N LEU A 139 -17.00 3.87 25.22
CA LEU A 139 -16.22 4.70 24.31
C LEU A 139 -15.33 3.78 23.50
N GLY A 140 -15.39 3.90 22.19
CA GLY A 140 -14.62 3.06 21.28
C GLY A 140 -14.03 3.82 20.14
N VAL A 141 -13.14 3.14 19.43
CA VAL A 141 -12.62 3.58 18.14
C VAL A 141 -12.78 2.41 17.17
N HIS A 142 -13.41 2.69 16.07
CA HIS A 142 -13.58 1.78 14.96
C HIS A 142 -12.55 2.09 13.87
N PHE A 143 -11.94 1.04 13.35
CA PHE A 143 -11.02 1.10 12.23
C PHE A 143 -11.51 0.21 11.10
N ASN A 144 -11.47 0.73 9.90
CA ASN A 144 -11.84 0.03 8.68
C ASN A 144 -10.77 0.31 7.62
N GLY A 145 -9.99 -0.72 7.30
CA GLY A 145 -8.95 -0.66 6.29
C GLY A 145 -9.29 -1.49 5.06
N ASP A 146 -9.03 -0.97 3.90
CA ASP A 146 -9.17 -1.70 2.66
C ASP A 146 -8.29 -1.15 1.52
N TYR A 147 -8.18 -1.96 0.46
CA TYR A 147 -7.60 -1.56 -0.80
C TYR A 147 -8.61 -1.84 -1.91
N PHE A 148 -8.94 -0.82 -2.72
CA PHE A 148 -9.99 -0.87 -3.73
C PHE A 148 -11.40 -1.21 -3.20
N GLY A 149 -11.67 -1.07 -1.91
CA GLY A 149 -12.94 -1.40 -1.32
C GLY A 149 -13.23 -2.90 -1.13
N TYR A 150 -12.38 -3.80 -1.64
CA TYR A 150 -12.61 -5.24 -1.56
C TYR A 150 -11.37 -6.09 -1.25
N LYS A 151 -10.16 -5.58 -1.46
CA LYS A 151 -8.91 -6.29 -1.17
C LYS A 151 -8.35 -5.91 0.21
N HIS A 152 -7.68 -6.86 0.85
CA HIS A 152 -6.96 -6.66 2.12
C HIS A 152 -7.81 -5.98 3.20
N LYS A 153 -9.06 -6.42 3.36
CA LYS A 153 -9.96 -5.84 4.35
C LYS A 153 -9.49 -6.10 5.76
N LEU A 154 -9.43 -5.04 6.55
CA LEU A 154 -9.16 -5.07 7.98
C LEU A 154 -10.26 -4.25 8.66
N GLU A 155 -10.99 -4.87 9.56
CA GLU A 155 -12.01 -4.20 10.36
C GLU A 155 -11.86 -4.61 11.81
N PHE A 156 -11.72 -3.64 12.71
CA PHE A 156 -11.72 -3.90 14.13
C PHE A 156 -12.24 -2.71 14.93
N THR A 157 -12.82 -2.99 16.08
CA THR A 157 -13.32 -1.98 17.00
C THR A 157 -12.81 -2.27 18.39
N THR A 158 -12.30 -1.26 19.07
CA THR A 158 -11.89 -1.36 20.46
C THR A 158 -12.86 -0.53 21.32
N TRP A 159 -13.20 -1.04 22.49
CA TRP A 159 -14.13 -0.39 23.41
C TRP A 159 -13.55 -0.29 24.80
N TYR A 160 -13.75 0.87 25.42
CA TYR A 160 -13.64 1.04 26.86
C TYR A 160 -15.05 1.10 27.43
N ASN A 161 -15.34 0.29 28.43
CA ASN A 161 -16.64 0.23 29.09
C ASN A 161 -16.54 0.83 30.51
N SER A 162 -17.24 1.91 30.77
CA SER A 162 -17.24 2.56 32.07
C SER A 162 -17.99 1.75 33.16
N GLY A 163 -18.84 0.83 32.75
CA GLY A 163 -19.62 -0.03 33.64
C GLY A 163 -18.88 -1.26 34.20
N ILE A 164 -17.64 -1.54 33.72
CA ILE A 164 -16.87 -2.71 34.19
C ILE A 164 -16.66 -2.70 35.72
N GLY A 165 -16.48 -1.51 36.31
CA GLY A 165 -16.34 -1.37 37.76
C GLY A 165 -17.58 -1.73 38.55
N GLN A 166 -18.76 -1.68 37.94
CA GLN A 166 -20.03 -2.06 38.58
C GLN A 166 -20.32 -3.56 38.43
N GLY A 167 -19.85 -4.18 37.34
CA GLY A 167 -20.03 -5.62 37.08
C GLY A 167 -19.29 -6.52 38.07
N LEU A 168 -18.25 -6.04 38.74
CA LEU A 168 -17.53 -6.78 39.78
C LEU A 168 -18.35 -6.89 41.09
N LEU A 169 -19.40 -6.12 41.23
CA LEU A 169 -20.33 -6.19 42.41
C LEU A 169 -21.59 -7.00 42.10
N TYR A 170 -21.79 -7.40 40.88
CA TYR A 170 -22.90 -8.24 40.47
C TYR A 170 -22.41 -9.70 40.38
N GLU A 171 -22.59 -10.43 41.49
CA GLU A 171 -22.56 -11.89 41.43
C GLU A 171 -23.82 -12.34 40.69
N PRO A 172 -23.71 -12.97 39.51
CA PRO A 172 -24.87 -13.56 38.90
C PRO A 172 -25.31 -14.72 39.78
N ASP A 173 -26.46 -14.59 40.43
CA ASP A 173 -27.16 -15.72 41.04
C ASP A 173 -27.51 -16.72 39.93
N PHE A 174 -26.57 -17.59 39.60
CA PHE A 174 -26.89 -18.80 38.91
C PHE A 174 -27.51 -19.80 39.90
N THR A 175 -28.79 -19.63 40.16
CA THR A 175 -29.58 -20.70 40.71
C THR A 175 -29.73 -21.76 39.63
N ILE A 176 -28.82 -22.75 39.61
CA ILE A 176 -29.07 -24.00 38.92
C ILE A 176 -30.17 -24.67 39.70
N SER A 177 -31.40 -24.58 39.23
CA SER A 177 -32.46 -25.48 39.72
C SER A 177 -32.17 -26.84 39.16
N ASP A 178 -31.57 -27.70 39.97
CA ASP A 178 -31.60 -29.16 39.73
C ASP A 178 -33.05 -29.63 39.87
N ASP A 179 -33.80 -29.56 38.79
CA ASP A 179 -35.04 -30.31 38.63
C ASP A 179 -34.69 -31.77 38.39
N ASN A 180 -34.28 -32.44 39.44
CA ASN A 180 -34.31 -33.89 39.53
C ASN A 180 -35.50 -34.27 40.44
N GLY A 181 -36.68 -34.33 39.84
CA GLY A 181 -37.84 -35.01 40.33
C GLY A 181 -38.13 -36.22 39.47
#